data_b717e02f4b932153b6460ad8021f8a15
#
_entry.id   b717e02f4b932153b6460ad8021f8a15
#
_cell.length_a   1.000
_cell.length_b   1.000
_cell.length_c   1.000
_cell.angle_alpha   90.00
_cell.angle_beta   90.00
_cell.angle_gamma   90.00
#
_symmetry.space_group_name_H-M   'P 1'
#
loop_
_entity.id
_entity.type
_entity.pdbx_description
1 polymer ?
#
loop_
_entity_poly.entity_id
_entity_poly.type
_entity_poly.pdbx_seq_one_letter_code
_entity_poly.pdbx_strand_id
1 'polypeptide(L)'
;LKSKSKVKPNFNWEDPLLLDSLISEEEALIKSTAHEYAQAKLLPRVEEAFLEEKTDKKIFKEMGELGLLGITIPEKYGCAGASYVSYGLVAKEVERVDSGYRSMMSVQSSLVMHPIYSYGSEEQRQKYLPGLASGDLIGCFGLTEPDAGSDPSSMKTTAIKVKGGYSLSGSKMWISNSPIADVFVVWAKSKEHGDAIKGFILEKGMNGLSAPKIKGKLSLRASITGEIVMDLSLIHISEPTRPN
;
A
#
# COMPACT_ATOMS: atom_id res chain seq x y z
N LEU A 1 14.39 1.92 58.35
CA LEU A 1 13.67 1.84 57.09
C LEU A 1 13.94 3.14 56.32
N LYS A 2 14.94 3.15 55.42
CA LYS A 2 15.22 4.29 54.55
C LYS A 2 14.14 4.35 53.46
N SER A 3 13.31 5.40 53.44
CA SER A 3 12.35 5.68 52.38
C SER A 3 13.13 5.89 51.07
N LYS A 4 12.96 5.00 50.09
CA LYS A 4 13.40 5.24 48.72
C LYS A 4 12.56 6.42 48.21
N SER A 5 13.21 7.57 48.01
CA SER A 5 12.59 8.70 47.32
C SER A 5 12.21 8.22 45.92
N LYS A 6 10.91 8.19 45.62
CA LYS A 6 10.41 7.97 44.27
C LYS A 6 10.81 9.21 43.47
N VAL A 7 11.90 9.09 42.72
CA VAL A 7 12.24 10.10 41.69
C VAL A 7 11.06 10.11 40.72
N LYS A 8 10.36 11.22 40.62
CA LYS A 8 9.31 11.39 39.60
C LYS A 8 10.02 11.31 38.24
N PRO A 9 9.58 10.43 37.32
CA PRO A 9 10.18 10.40 36.00
C PRO A 9 10.01 11.78 35.35
N ASN A 10 11.09 12.30 34.79
CA ASN A 10 11.01 13.52 33.99
C ASN A 10 10.13 13.26 32.77
N PHE A 11 9.26 14.21 32.47
CA PHE A 11 8.42 14.12 31.27
C PHE A 11 9.28 14.17 30.02
N ASN A 12 9.14 13.15 29.16
CA ASN A 12 9.87 13.06 27.89
C ASN A 12 8.93 13.51 26.76
N TRP A 13 9.24 14.66 26.16
CA TRP A 13 8.46 15.22 25.06
C TRP A 13 8.53 14.42 23.77
N GLU A 14 9.62 13.71 23.53
CA GLU A 14 9.83 12.89 22.34
C GLU A 14 9.07 11.55 22.44
N ASP A 15 8.95 11.03 23.66
CA ASP A 15 8.19 9.81 23.96
C ASP A 15 7.35 9.99 25.25
N PRO A 16 6.26 10.79 25.16
CA PRO A 16 5.45 11.15 26.33
C PRO A 16 4.72 9.96 26.96
N LEU A 17 4.52 8.90 26.22
CA LEU A 17 3.87 7.67 26.67
C LEU A 17 4.86 6.55 27.02
N LEU A 18 6.16 6.81 26.93
CA LEU A 18 7.25 5.85 27.18
C LEU A 18 7.15 4.58 26.33
N LEU A 19 6.68 4.72 25.07
CA LEU A 19 6.50 3.62 24.14
C LEU A 19 7.81 2.93 23.77
N ASP A 20 8.91 3.70 23.71
CA ASP A 20 10.25 3.17 23.40
C ASP A 20 10.72 2.14 24.44
N SER A 21 10.17 2.14 25.67
CA SER A 21 10.46 1.13 26.67
C SER A 21 9.73 -0.21 26.45
N LEU A 22 8.77 -0.24 25.51
CA LEU A 22 7.94 -1.41 25.21
C LEU A 22 8.36 -2.14 23.93
N ILE A 23 9.23 -1.52 23.11
CA ILE A 23 9.70 -2.12 21.85
C ILE A 23 10.95 -3.00 22.08
N SER A 24 11.08 -4.03 21.27
CA SER A 24 12.28 -4.91 21.28
C SER A 24 13.48 -4.20 20.62
N GLU A 25 14.68 -4.79 20.82
CA GLU A 25 15.90 -4.30 20.15
C GLU A 25 15.79 -4.36 18.63
N GLU A 26 15.16 -5.40 18.09
CA GLU A 26 14.89 -5.53 16.64
C GLU A 26 13.94 -4.42 16.14
N GLU A 27 12.86 -4.18 16.86
CA GLU A 27 11.91 -3.11 16.51
C GLU A 27 12.55 -1.71 16.61
N ALA A 28 13.44 -1.51 17.59
CA ALA A 28 14.20 -0.27 17.72
C ALA A 28 15.18 -0.07 16.54
N LEU A 29 15.83 -1.14 16.07
CA LEU A 29 16.71 -1.09 14.90
C LEU A 29 15.92 -0.76 13.63
N ILE A 30 14.77 -1.41 13.42
CA ILE A 30 13.88 -1.12 12.28
C ILE A 30 13.40 0.34 12.31
N LYS A 31 13.01 0.85 13.49
CA LYS A 31 12.64 2.27 13.68
C LYS A 31 13.78 3.21 13.30
N SER A 32 15.01 2.93 13.77
CA SER A 32 16.21 3.75 13.48
C SER A 32 16.51 3.77 11.99
N THR A 33 16.50 2.61 11.33
CA THR A 33 16.72 2.48 9.88
C THR A 33 15.70 3.30 9.09
N ALA A 34 14.41 3.20 9.45
CA ALA A 34 13.35 3.96 8.81
C ALA A 34 13.50 5.47 9.04
N HIS A 35 13.88 5.87 10.26
CA HIS A 35 14.16 7.27 10.61
C HIS A 35 15.29 7.85 9.76
N GLU A 36 16.45 7.19 9.77
CA GLU A 36 17.63 7.62 9.02
C GLU A 36 17.34 7.75 7.52
N TYR A 37 16.66 6.78 6.94
CA TYR A 37 16.23 6.84 5.55
C TYR A 37 15.27 8.01 5.31
N ALA A 38 14.25 8.17 6.13
CA ALA A 38 13.25 9.20 5.97
C ALA A 38 13.87 10.61 6.04
N GLN A 39 14.75 10.85 7.01
CA GLN A 39 15.43 12.14 7.17
C GLN A 39 16.47 12.41 6.06
N ALA A 40 17.26 11.39 5.69
CA ALA A 40 18.34 11.57 4.71
C ALA A 40 17.87 11.57 3.25
N LYS A 41 16.79 10.84 2.94
CA LYS A 41 16.36 10.61 1.54
C LYS A 41 14.99 11.19 1.22
N LEU A 42 14.01 11.12 2.11
CA LEU A 42 12.66 11.62 1.82
C LEU A 42 12.53 13.11 2.10
N LEU A 43 13.01 13.58 3.25
CA LEU A 43 12.89 14.98 3.65
C LEU A 43 13.45 15.98 2.62
N PRO A 44 14.62 15.75 1.99
CA PRO A 44 15.15 16.69 0.98
C PRO A 44 14.32 16.75 -0.31
N ARG A 45 13.44 15.77 -0.57
CA ARG A 45 12.64 15.67 -1.81
C ARG A 45 11.22 16.18 -1.64
N VAL A 46 10.73 16.34 -0.40
CA VAL A 46 9.30 16.52 -0.13
C VAL A 46 8.75 17.82 -0.66
N GLU A 47 9.50 18.91 -0.58
CA GLU A 47 9.04 20.22 -1.03
C GLU A 47 8.76 20.23 -2.53
N GLU A 48 9.73 19.79 -3.35
CA GLU A 48 9.56 19.67 -4.80
C GLU A 48 8.43 18.72 -5.16
N ALA A 49 8.37 17.54 -4.50
CA ALA A 49 7.34 16.54 -4.74
C ALA A 49 5.93 17.07 -4.45
N PHE A 50 5.79 17.86 -3.38
CA PHE A 50 4.54 18.50 -3.01
C PHE A 50 4.13 19.59 -4.01
N LEU A 51 5.05 20.48 -4.39
CA LEU A 51 4.78 21.58 -5.32
C LEU A 51 4.41 21.07 -6.71
N GLU A 52 5.11 20.05 -7.22
CA GLU A 52 4.91 19.49 -8.56
C GLU A 52 3.87 18.36 -8.63
N GLU A 53 3.29 17.96 -7.49
CA GLU A 53 2.38 16.79 -7.40
C GLU A 53 3.04 15.52 -8.00
N LYS A 54 4.28 15.25 -7.63
CA LYS A 54 5.11 14.22 -8.25
C LYS A 54 5.56 13.18 -7.23
N THR A 55 5.55 11.93 -7.63
CA THR A 55 6.11 10.83 -6.85
C THR A 55 7.33 10.26 -7.60
N ASP A 56 8.49 10.28 -6.95
CA ASP A 56 9.67 9.61 -7.48
C ASP A 56 9.56 8.09 -7.26
N LYS A 57 9.49 7.33 -8.36
CA LYS A 57 9.41 5.87 -8.32
C LYS A 57 10.60 5.21 -7.63
N LYS A 58 11.78 5.88 -7.59
CA LYS A 58 12.97 5.36 -6.94
C LYS A 58 12.75 5.14 -5.44
N ILE A 59 11.82 5.88 -4.82
CA ILE A 59 11.47 5.72 -3.41
C ILE A 59 10.99 4.29 -3.11
N PHE A 60 10.22 3.66 -4.00
CA PHE A 60 9.79 2.28 -3.82
C PHE A 60 10.99 1.32 -3.82
N LYS A 61 11.94 1.52 -4.74
CA LYS A 61 13.15 0.71 -4.81
C LYS A 61 14.01 0.87 -3.56
N GLU A 62 14.23 2.11 -3.14
CA GLU A 62 15.00 2.43 -1.93
C GLU A 62 14.35 1.82 -0.67
N MET A 63 13.03 1.91 -0.53
CA MET A 63 12.30 1.27 0.58
C MET A 63 12.36 -0.26 0.50
N GLY A 64 12.29 -0.82 -0.71
CA GLY A 64 12.43 -2.27 -0.93
C GLY A 64 13.82 -2.80 -0.53
N GLU A 65 14.88 -2.11 -0.91
CA GLU A 65 16.27 -2.45 -0.54
C GLU A 65 16.50 -2.44 0.98
N LEU A 66 15.75 -1.61 1.70
CA LEU A 66 15.77 -1.54 3.16
C LEU A 66 14.77 -2.50 3.84
N GLY A 67 14.02 -3.31 3.09
CA GLY A 67 13.02 -4.23 3.63
C GLY A 67 11.80 -3.55 4.25
N LEU A 68 11.51 -2.29 3.90
CA LEU A 68 10.41 -1.51 4.48
C LEU A 68 9.07 -1.73 3.78
N LEU A 69 9.06 -2.43 2.64
CA LEU A 69 7.83 -2.78 1.90
C LEU A 69 7.36 -4.18 2.28
N GLY A 70 6.07 -4.32 2.59
CA GLY A 70 5.47 -5.60 2.98
C GLY A 70 6.09 -6.22 4.24
N ILE A 71 6.58 -5.41 5.15
CA ILE A 71 7.41 -5.78 6.29
C ILE A 71 6.86 -6.93 7.15
N THR A 72 5.52 -7.12 7.19
CA THR A 72 4.83 -8.17 7.96
C THR A 72 4.64 -9.48 7.18
N ILE A 73 5.02 -9.51 5.91
CA ILE A 73 4.87 -10.67 5.04
C ILE A 73 6.11 -11.58 5.20
N PRO A 74 5.97 -12.91 5.17
CA PRO A 74 7.08 -13.84 5.40
C PRO A 74 8.26 -13.67 4.44
N GLU A 75 9.46 -13.95 4.93
CA GLU A 75 10.75 -13.87 4.22
C GLU A 75 10.79 -14.66 2.90
N LYS A 76 10.06 -15.78 2.83
CA LYS A 76 9.98 -16.58 1.60
C LYS A 76 9.45 -15.84 0.37
N TYR A 77 8.86 -14.66 0.57
CA TYR A 77 8.39 -13.77 -0.50
C TYR A 77 9.26 -12.51 -0.67
N GLY A 78 10.45 -12.49 -0.05
CA GLY A 78 11.38 -11.37 -0.14
C GLY A 78 11.08 -10.22 0.81
N CYS A 79 10.23 -10.44 1.82
CA CYS A 79 9.87 -9.46 2.85
C CYS A 79 10.61 -9.72 4.16
N ALA A 80 10.42 -8.86 5.18
CA ALA A 80 11.17 -8.98 6.43
C ALA A 80 10.57 -9.96 7.46
N GLY A 81 9.30 -10.33 7.35
CA GLY A 81 8.62 -11.19 8.32
C GLY A 81 8.47 -10.60 9.72
N ALA A 82 8.58 -9.27 9.83
CA ALA A 82 8.60 -8.57 11.11
C ALA A 82 7.19 -8.34 11.69
N SER A 83 7.14 -7.77 12.91
CA SER A 83 5.89 -7.54 13.64
C SER A 83 5.04 -6.40 13.06
N TYR A 84 3.75 -6.36 13.42
CA TYR A 84 2.89 -5.20 13.12
C TYR A 84 3.32 -3.93 13.88
N VAL A 85 4.03 -4.08 15.02
CA VAL A 85 4.64 -2.95 15.74
C VAL A 85 5.73 -2.35 14.87
N SER A 86 6.60 -3.18 14.28
CA SER A 86 7.63 -2.74 13.31
C SER A 86 7.00 -1.97 12.15
N TYR A 87 5.90 -2.46 11.57
CA TYR A 87 5.18 -1.74 10.52
C TYR A 87 4.71 -0.36 10.98
N GLY A 88 4.13 -0.26 12.19
CA GLY A 88 3.68 1.00 12.78
C GLY A 88 4.82 1.97 13.02
N LEU A 89 5.98 1.48 13.47
CA LEU A 89 7.18 2.30 13.69
C LEU A 89 7.73 2.86 12.37
N VAL A 90 7.82 2.03 11.32
CA VAL A 90 8.20 2.50 9.98
C VAL A 90 7.23 3.55 9.45
N ALA A 91 5.93 3.28 9.55
CA ALA A 91 4.90 4.22 9.12
C ALA A 91 5.02 5.57 9.85
N LYS A 92 5.27 5.56 11.16
CA LYS A 92 5.48 6.77 11.98
C LYS A 92 6.67 7.59 11.48
N GLU A 93 7.81 6.97 11.18
CA GLU A 93 9.00 7.70 10.76
C GLU A 93 8.87 8.26 9.34
N VAL A 94 8.19 7.57 8.43
CA VAL A 94 7.86 8.09 7.09
C VAL A 94 6.83 9.23 7.18
N GLU A 95 5.79 9.09 8.03
CA GLU A 95 4.78 10.12 8.29
C GLU A 95 5.38 11.42 8.83
N ARG A 96 6.47 11.36 9.63
CA ARG A 96 7.20 12.55 10.11
C ARG A 96 7.64 13.46 8.99
N VAL A 97 7.92 12.91 7.81
CA VAL A 97 8.34 13.68 6.65
C VAL A 97 7.11 14.17 5.87
N ASP A 98 6.25 13.24 5.44
CA ASP A 98 5.05 13.60 4.67
C ASP A 98 4.04 12.45 4.64
N SER A 99 2.77 12.80 4.86
CA SER A 99 1.65 11.86 4.81
C SER A 99 1.46 11.21 3.43
N GLY A 100 1.85 11.89 2.35
CA GLY A 100 1.81 11.34 1.00
C GLY A 100 2.78 10.17 0.83
N TYR A 101 4.01 10.32 1.32
CA TYR A 101 4.99 9.22 1.29
C TYR A 101 4.56 8.04 2.15
N ARG A 102 4.03 8.30 3.34
CA ARG A 102 3.49 7.22 4.18
C ARG A 102 2.29 6.56 3.51
N SER A 103 1.41 7.32 2.88
CA SER A 103 0.25 6.78 2.17
C SER A 103 0.67 5.84 1.03
N MET A 104 1.62 6.25 0.18
CA MET A 104 2.10 5.40 -0.93
C MET A 104 2.73 4.09 -0.44
N MET A 105 3.54 4.15 0.64
CA MET A 105 4.12 2.97 1.29
C MET A 105 3.04 2.04 1.84
N SER A 106 2.03 2.61 2.52
CA SER A 106 0.94 1.84 3.11
C SER A 106 0.06 1.18 2.05
N VAL A 107 -0.20 1.84 0.92
CA VAL A 107 -0.93 1.25 -0.20
C VAL A 107 -0.16 0.04 -0.74
N GLN A 108 1.14 0.18 -0.98
CA GLN A 108 1.99 -0.93 -1.43
C GLN A 108 1.92 -2.11 -0.47
N SER A 109 2.21 -1.88 0.81
CA SER A 109 2.38 -2.93 1.82
C SER A 109 1.06 -3.54 2.29
N SER A 110 0.10 -2.69 2.69
CA SER A 110 -1.12 -3.14 3.38
C SER A 110 -2.30 -3.40 2.44
N LEU A 111 -2.44 -2.63 1.36
CA LEU A 111 -3.60 -2.70 0.48
C LEU A 111 -3.34 -3.51 -0.79
N VAL A 112 -2.07 -3.71 -1.18
CA VAL A 112 -1.70 -4.52 -2.34
C VAL A 112 -1.06 -5.83 -1.90
N MET A 113 0.08 -5.78 -1.22
CA MET A 113 0.83 -6.98 -0.86
C MET A 113 0.07 -7.86 0.13
N HIS A 114 -0.52 -7.27 1.17
CA HIS A 114 -1.24 -8.05 2.19
C HIS A 114 -2.47 -8.81 1.63
N PRO A 115 -3.37 -8.23 0.82
CA PRO A 115 -4.44 -8.99 0.18
C PRO A 115 -3.95 -10.12 -0.76
N ILE A 116 -2.88 -9.86 -1.53
CA ILE A 116 -2.26 -10.90 -2.37
C ILE A 116 -1.72 -12.04 -1.49
N TYR A 117 -1.05 -11.71 -0.38
CA TYR A 117 -0.55 -12.70 0.56
C TYR A 117 -1.69 -13.49 1.24
N SER A 118 -2.73 -12.81 1.73
CA SER A 118 -3.79 -13.44 2.53
C SER A 118 -4.78 -14.25 1.70
N TYR A 119 -5.09 -13.77 0.49
CA TYR A 119 -6.20 -14.30 -0.31
C TYR A 119 -5.78 -14.82 -1.68
N GLY A 120 -4.59 -14.49 -2.16
CA GLY A 120 -4.08 -14.94 -3.45
C GLY A 120 -3.70 -16.43 -3.44
N SER A 121 -3.66 -17.04 -4.63
CA SER A 121 -3.06 -18.36 -4.80
C SER A 121 -1.54 -18.34 -4.58
N GLU A 122 -0.91 -19.49 -4.37
CA GLU A 122 0.54 -19.54 -4.22
C GLU A 122 1.27 -19.05 -5.50
N GLU A 123 0.70 -19.31 -6.68
CA GLU A 123 1.21 -18.78 -7.94
C GLU A 123 1.18 -17.25 -7.98
N GLN A 124 0.08 -16.64 -7.50
CA GLN A 124 -0.04 -15.17 -7.42
C GLN A 124 0.95 -14.60 -6.41
N ARG A 125 1.13 -15.24 -5.25
CA ARG A 125 2.10 -14.82 -4.23
C ARG A 125 3.51 -14.83 -4.80
N GLN A 126 3.91 -15.92 -5.44
CA GLN A 126 5.24 -16.07 -6.04
C GLN A 126 5.46 -15.10 -7.21
N LYS A 127 4.42 -14.82 -7.98
CA LYS A 127 4.50 -13.92 -9.13
C LYS A 127 4.68 -12.45 -8.74
N TYR A 128 3.92 -11.99 -7.72
CA TYR A 128 3.82 -10.56 -7.45
C TYR A 128 4.59 -10.09 -6.22
N LEU A 129 4.58 -10.87 -5.11
CA LEU A 129 5.14 -10.40 -3.84
C LEU A 129 6.62 -10.06 -3.90
N PRO A 130 7.51 -10.86 -4.53
CA PRO A 130 8.93 -10.52 -4.59
C PRO A 130 9.20 -9.19 -5.29
N GLY A 131 8.55 -8.93 -6.42
CA GLY A 131 8.71 -7.68 -7.18
C GLY A 131 8.11 -6.48 -6.46
N LEU A 132 7.01 -6.67 -5.72
CA LEU A 132 6.41 -5.62 -4.88
C LEU A 132 7.25 -5.34 -3.63
N ALA A 133 7.86 -6.36 -3.04
CA ALA A 133 8.75 -6.23 -1.88
C ALA A 133 10.04 -5.49 -2.22
N SER A 134 10.65 -5.81 -3.37
CA SER A 134 11.86 -5.12 -3.85
C SER A 134 11.59 -3.71 -4.39
N GLY A 135 10.32 -3.33 -4.59
CA GLY A 135 9.94 -2.06 -5.22
C GLY A 135 10.17 -2.00 -6.73
N ASP A 136 10.45 -3.14 -7.39
CA ASP A 136 10.52 -3.25 -8.85
C ASP A 136 9.12 -3.16 -9.48
N LEU A 137 8.10 -3.63 -8.74
CA LEU A 137 6.69 -3.46 -9.08
C LEU A 137 6.02 -2.49 -8.11
N ILE A 138 5.20 -1.61 -8.65
CA ILE A 138 4.39 -0.68 -7.87
C ILE A 138 2.94 -1.12 -7.95
N GLY A 139 2.27 -1.17 -6.78
CA GLY A 139 0.88 -1.57 -6.67
C GLY A 139 -0.07 -0.43 -6.35
N CYS A 140 -1.34 -0.61 -6.73
CA CYS A 140 -2.43 0.25 -6.31
C CYS A 140 -3.67 -0.57 -5.93
N PHE A 141 -4.60 0.08 -5.21
CA PHE A 141 -5.80 -0.57 -4.65
C PHE A 141 -7.06 0.15 -5.08
N GLY A 142 -7.81 -0.46 -5.98
CA GLY A 142 -9.02 0.09 -6.58
C GLY A 142 -10.30 -0.39 -5.90
N LEU A 143 -10.74 0.32 -4.84
CA LEU A 143 -12.01 0.07 -4.15
C LEU A 143 -13.02 1.18 -4.42
N THR A 144 -12.68 2.41 -4.06
CA THR A 144 -13.54 3.61 -4.13
C THR A 144 -13.95 3.93 -5.56
N GLU A 145 -15.21 4.27 -5.74
CA GLU A 145 -15.79 4.76 -7.00
C GLU A 145 -16.31 6.19 -6.84
N PRO A 146 -16.57 6.93 -7.92
CA PRO A 146 -17.13 8.29 -7.83
C PRO A 146 -18.38 8.37 -6.95
N ASP A 147 -19.27 7.37 -7.03
CA ASP A 147 -20.56 7.33 -6.31
C ASP A 147 -20.55 6.36 -5.12
N ALA A 148 -19.42 5.68 -4.81
CA ALA A 148 -19.32 4.66 -3.79
C ALA A 148 -18.01 4.79 -3.00
N GLY A 149 -17.99 5.74 -2.06
CA GLY A 149 -16.87 5.99 -1.15
C GLY A 149 -17.09 5.35 0.22
N SER A 150 -17.93 5.98 1.07
CA SER A 150 -18.21 5.50 2.44
C SER A 150 -18.97 4.16 2.47
N ASP A 151 -19.73 3.88 1.43
CA ASP A 151 -20.37 2.57 1.22
C ASP A 151 -19.79 1.89 -0.04
N PRO A 152 -18.69 1.15 0.07
CA PRO A 152 -18.11 0.43 -1.06
C PRO A 152 -18.98 -0.72 -1.55
N SER A 153 -19.97 -1.18 -0.76
CA SER A 153 -20.89 -2.23 -1.19
C SER A 153 -21.82 -1.78 -2.33
N SER A 154 -22.02 -0.46 -2.46
CA SER A 154 -22.80 0.15 -3.54
C SER A 154 -22.04 0.28 -4.86
N MET A 155 -20.80 -0.23 -4.95
CA MET A 155 -19.98 -0.15 -6.17
C MET A 155 -20.72 -0.66 -7.42
N LYS A 156 -20.41 -0.04 -8.56
CA LYS A 156 -20.97 -0.37 -9.86
C LYS A 156 -20.03 -1.20 -10.74
N THR A 157 -18.72 -1.20 -10.44
CA THR A 157 -17.75 -2.02 -11.17
C THR A 157 -18.14 -3.48 -11.14
N THR A 158 -18.18 -4.12 -12.31
CA THR A 158 -18.59 -5.51 -12.48
C THR A 158 -17.48 -6.36 -13.11
N ALA A 159 -17.50 -7.65 -12.79
CA ALA A 159 -16.67 -8.66 -13.40
C ALA A 159 -17.56 -9.77 -13.97
N ILE A 160 -17.38 -10.09 -15.24
CA ILE A 160 -18.13 -11.12 -15.96
C ILE A 160 -17.15 -12.22 -16.39
N LYS A 161 -17.47 -13.48 -16.12
CA LYS A 161 -16.66 -14.62 -16.55
C LYS A 161 -16.70 -14.75 -18.07
N VAL A 162 -15.54 -14.91 -18.66
CA VAL A 162 -15.35 -15.13 -20.10
C VAL A 162 -14.39 -16.29 -20.33
N LYS A 163 -14.23 -16.74 -21.58
CA LYS A 163 -13.28 -17.80 -21.89
C LYS A 163 -11.85 -17.36 -21.53
N GLY A 164 -11.24 -18.07 -20.59
CA GLY A 164 -9.87 -17.83 -20.13
C GLY A 164 -9.76 -16.79 -19.01
N GLY A 165 -10.89 -16.31 -18.42
CA GLY A 165 -10.80 -15.37 -17.31
C GLY A 165 -12.05 -14.55 -17.02
N TYR A 166 -11.83 -13.28 -16.71
CA TYR A 166 -12.90 -12.32 -16.41
C TYR A 166 -12.74 -11.05 -17.24
N SER A 167 -13.84 -10.42 -17.59
CA SER A 167 -13.88 -9.09 -18.17
C SER A 167 -14.42 -8.11 -17.14
N LEU A 168 -13.66 -7.04 -16.86
CA LEU A 168 -14.02 -6.02 -15.90
C LEU A 168 -14.46 -4.74 -16.59
N SER A 169 -15.55 -4.15 -16.09
CA SER A 169 -16.08 -2.85 -16.54
C SER A 169 -16.42 -1.97 -15.35
N GLY A 170 -16.01 -0.70 -15.40
CA GLY A 170 -16.26 0.30 -14.37
C GLY A 170 -15.10 1.26 -14.19
N SER A 171 -15.16 2.09 -13.16
CA SER A 171 -14.10 3.03 -12.83
C SER A 171 -13.89 3.12 -11.33
N LYS A 172 -12.63 3.37 -10.94
CA LYS A 172 -12.23 3.64 -9.55
C LYS A 172 -11.65 5.05 -9.47
N MET A 173 -11.86 5.72 -8.33
CA MET A 173 -11.46 7.11 -8.14
C MET A 173 -10.66 7.31 -6.86
N TRP A 174 -9.78 8.31 -6.86
CA TRP A 174 -8.90 8.64 -5.74
C TRP A 174 -7.88 7.54 -5.40
N ILE A 175 -7.37 6.86 -6.41
CA ILE A 175 -6.49 5.71 -6.23
C ILE A 175 -5.03 6.14 -6.18
N SER A 176 -4.44 6.04 -4.99
CA SER A 176 -3.01 6.28 -4.80
C SER A 176 -2.18 5.31 -5.64
N ASN A 177 -1.12 5.82 -6.22
CA ASN A 177 -0.17 5.11 -7.08
C ASN A 177 -0.72 4.69 -8.46
N SER A 178 -2.03 4.72 -8.74
CA SER A 178 -2.57 4.15 -9.99
C SER A 178 -1.90 4.66 -11.28
N PRO A 179 -1.53 5.96 -11.42
CA PRO A 179 -0.87 6.42 -12.67
C PRO A 179 0.52 5.82 -12.91
N ILE A 180 1.15 5.26 -11.88
CA ILE A 180 2.49 4.68 -11.95
C ILE A 180 2.51 3.19 -11.64
N ALA A 181 1.36 2.60 -11.30
CA ALA A 181 1.25 1.20 -10.88
C ALA A 181 1.52 0.22 -12.03
N ASP A 182 2.11 -0.90 -11.67
CA ASP A 182 2.31 -2.07 -12.53
C ASP A 182 1.29 -3.17 -12.19
N VAL A 183 0.84 -3.22 -10.92
CA VAL A 183 -0.12 -4.19 -10.39
C VAL A 183 -1.30 -3.45 -9.76
N PHE A 184 -2.53 -3.84 -10.11
CA PHE A 184 -3.77 -3.23 -9.65
C PHE A 184 -4.60 -4.28 -8.92
N VAL A 185 -4.83 -4.12 -7.63
CA VAL A 185 -5.79 -4.92 -6.86
C VAL A 185 -7.14 -4.21 -6.93
N VAL A 186 -8.09 -4.75 -7.67
CA VAL A 186 -9.38 -4.10 -7.96
C VAL A 186 -10.53 -4.93 -7.42
N TRP A 187 -11.47 -4.28 -6.73
CA TRP A 187 -12.68 -4.90 -6.23
C TRP A 187 -13.86 -4.66 -7.16
N ALA A 188 -14.59 -5.73 -7.50
CA ALA A 188 -15.72 -5.69 -8.41
C ALA A 188 -16.82 -6.68 -7.99
N LYS A 189 -18.06 -6.39 -8.37
CA LYS A 189 -19.18 -7.32 -8.24
C LYS A 189 -19.05 -8.42 -9.30
N SER A 190 -18.87 -9.66 -8.85
CA SER A 190 -18.75 -10.81 -9.74
C SER A 190 -20.11 -11.37 -10.09
N LYS A 191 -20.48 -11.33 -11.38
CA LYS A 191 -21.76 -11.85 -11.87
C LYS A 191 -21.89 -13.35 -11.66
N GLU A 192 -20.81 -14.12 -11.82
CA GLU A 192 -20.77 -15.57 -11.57
C GLU A 192 -21.05 -15.91 -10.10
N HIS A 193 -20.75 -15.01 -9.18
CA HIS A 193 -20.91 -15.24 -7.74
C HIS A 193 -22.11 -14.47 -7.14
N GLY A 194 -23.15 -14.20 -7.95
CA GLY A 194 -24.36 -13.51 -7.48
C GLY A 194 -24.13 -12.09 -7.01
N ASP A 195 -23.29 -11.34 -7.72
CA ASP A 195 -22.87 -9.98 -7.38
C ASP A 195 -22.08 -9.84 -6.07
N ALA A 196 -21.54 -10.93 -5.54
CA ALA A 196 -20.59 -10.86 -4.44
C ALA A 196 -19.34 -10.07 -4.85
N ILE A 197 -18.84 -9.21 -3.97
CA ILE A 197 -17.62 -8.44 -4.19
C ILE A 197 -16.42 -9.37 -4.10
N LYS A 198 -15.59 -9.36 -5.13
CA LYS A 198 -14.35 -10.12 -5.25
C LYS A 198 -13.18 -9.23 -5.62
N GLY A 199 -11.96 -9.63 -5.21
CA GLY A 199 -10.72 -8.96 -5.60
C GLY A 199 -10.13 -9.57 -6.87
N PHE A 200 -9.68 -8.72 -7.78
CA PHE A 200 -9.05 -9.09 -9.03
C PHE A 200 -7.68 -8.41 -9.15
N ILE A 201 -6.70 -9.12 -9.68
CA ILE A 201 -5.38 -8.56 -9.94
C ILE A 201 -5.29 -8.26 -11.44
N LEU A 202 -5.08 -6.99 -11.77
CA LEU A 202 -4.83 -6.54 -13.13
C LEU A 202 -3.37 -6.09 -13.26
N GLU A 203 -2.85 -6.16 -14.47
CA GLU A 203 -1.49 -5.73 -14.80
C GLU A 203 -1.53 -4.56 -15.77
N LYS A 204 -0.56 -3.68 -15.63
CA LYS A 204 -0.34 -2.59 -16.57
C LYS A 204 -0.22 -3.09 -18.01
N GLY A 205 -0.86 -2.39 -18.92
CA GLY A 205 -0.85 -2.74 -20.33
C GLY A 205 -1.94 -3.72 -20.77
N MET A 206 -2.78 -4.19 -19.86
CA MET A 206 -3.99 -4.93 -20.23
C MET A 206 -4.90 -4.05 -21.11
N ASN A 207 -5.48 -4.63 -22.16
CA ASN A 207 -6.38 -3.93 -23.05
C ASN A 207 -7.60 -3.39 -22.29
N GLY A 208 -7.96 -2.12 -22.53
CA GLY A 208 -9.08 -1.46 -21.86
C GLY A 208 -8.79 -0.97 -20.44
N LEU A 209 -7.55 -1.14 -19.93
CA LEU A 209 -7.13 -0.59 -18.64
C LEU A 209 -6.35 0.72 -18.83
N SER A 210 -6.80 1.77 -18.16
CA SER A 210 -6.08 3.05 -18.09
C SER A 210 -6.14 3.64 -16.69
N ALA A 211 -5.14 4.49 -16.34
CA ALA A 211 -5.05 5.09 -15.03
C ALA A 211 -4.63 6.58 -15.11
N PRO A 212 -5.56 7.47 -15.52
CA PRO A 212 -5.27 8.89 -15.65
C PRO A 212 -5.01 9.54 -14.30
N LYS A 213 -4.03 10.47 -14.27
CA LYS A 213 -3.67 11.22 -13.06
C LYS A 213 -4.72 12.27 -12.71
N ILE A 214 -5.09 12.35 -11.45
CA ILE A 214 -5.86 13.47 -10.86
C ILE A 214 -4.85 14.56 -10.46
N LYS A 215 -5.11 15.79 -10.89
CA LYS A 215 -4.28 16.97 -10.61
C LYS A 215 -5.03 17.96 -9.68
N GLY A 216 -4.26 18.85 -9.04
CA GLY A 216 -4.84 19.95 -8.26
C GLY A 216 -5.32 19.52 -6.88
N LYS A 217 -4.80 18.45 -6.30
CA LYS A 217 -5.11 18.06 -4.92
C LYS A 217 -4.64 19.14 -3.95
N LEU A 218 -5.37 19.34 -2.85
CA LEU A 218 -5.04 20.30 -1.81
C LEU A 218 -4.08 19.73 -0.75
N SER A 219 -4.03 18.40 -0.61
CA SER A 219 -3.17 17.69 0.34
C SER A 219 -2.64 16.38 -0.26
N LEU A 220 -1.71 15.70 0.44
CA LEU A 220 -1.07 14.45 0.01
C LEU A 220 -0.48 14.56 -1.41
N ARG A 221 0.07 15.73 -1.75
CA ARG A 221 0.48 16.06 -3.11
C ARG A 221 1.72 15.29 -3.56
N ALA A 222 2.59 14.91 -2.61
CA ALA A 222 3.74 14.03 -2.88
C ALA A 222 3.35 12.59 -3.23
N SER A 223 2.09 12.17 -2.99
CA SER A 223 1.54 10.89 -3.40
C SER A 223 0.73 11.06 -4.68
N ILE A 224 1.23 10.54 -5.79
CA ILE A 224 0.50 10.56 -7.06
C ILE A 224 -0.81 9.76 -6.92
N THR A 225 -1.89 10.34 -7.40
CA THR A 225 -3.24 9.78 -7.29
C THR A 225 -3.92 9.85 -8.64
N GLY A 226 -4.72 8.85 -8.96
CA GLY A 226 -5.43 8.81 -10.24
C GLY A 226 -6.76 8.07 -10.14
N GLU A 227 -7.29 7.80 -11.31
CA GLU A 227 -8.42 6.90 -11.50
C GLU A 227 -7.90 5.53 -11.95
N ILE A 228 -8.80 4.54 -11.99
CA ILE A 228 -8.63 3.31 -12.76
C ILE A 228 -9.86 3.20 -13.63
N VAL A 229 -9.69 3.21 -14.93
CA VAL A 229 -10.77 3.05 -15.90
C VAL A 229 -10.62 1.68 -16.56
N MET A 230 -11.68 0.89 -16.51
CA MET A 230 -11.77 -0.45 -17.08
C MET A 230 -12.90 -0.49 -18.10
N ASP A 231 -12.52 -0.62 -19.37
CA ASP A 231 -13.48 -0.78 -20.47
C ASP A 231 -13.30 -2.18 -21.05
N LEU A 232 -14.03 -3.14 -20.48
CA LEU A 232 -13.95 -4.58 -20.83
C LEU A 232 -12.52 -5.13 -20.72
N SER A 233 -11.79 -4.68 -19.69
CA SER A 233 -10.44 -5.20 -19.41
C SER A 233 -10.48 -6.70 -19.22
N LEU A 234 -9.84 -7.43 -20.14
CA LEU A 234 -9.77 -8.88 -20.09
C LEU A 234 -8.65 -9.33 -19.17
N ILE A 235 -9.00 -10.05 -18.11
CA ILE A 235 -8.04 -10.64 -17.21
C ILE A 235 -7.88 -12.11 -17.56
N HIS A 236 -6.69 -12.52 -17.99
CA HIS A 236 -6.34 -13.94 -18.08
C HIS A 236 -5.91 -14.43 -16.70
N ILE A 237 -6.69 -15.37 -16.06
CA ILE A 237 -6.67 -15.53 -14.72
C ILE A 237 -6.68 -16.69 -13.98
N SER A 238 -6.10 -16.70 -12.85
CA SER A 238 -6.43 -17.43 -11.62
C SER A 238 -7.72 -16.93 -10.99
N GLU A 239 -8.48 -17.77 -10.31
CA GLU A 239 -9.76 -17.41 -9.69
C GLU A 239 -9.66 -16.20 -8.77
N PRO A 240 -10.76 -15.41 -8.62
CA PRO A 240 -10.79 -14.28 -7.71
C PRO A 240 -10.53 -14.75 -6.28
N THR A 241 -9.80 -13.92 -5.52
CA THR A 241 -9.51 -14.19 -4.12
C THR A 241 -10.81 -14.43 -3.35
N ARG A 242 -10.88 -15.50 -2.56
CA ARG A 242 -12.01 -15.76 -1.65
C ARG A 242 -11.72 -15.04 -0.33
N PRO A 243 -12.56 -14.09 0.11
CA PRO A 243 -12.64 -13.81 1.53
C PRO A 243 -13.23 -15.05 2.21
N ASN A 244 -12.58 -15.56 3.22
CA ASN A 244 -13.17 -16.56 4.11
C ASN A 244 -14.26 -15.90 4.97
#